data_ffd5c02be7a8e450333a374d73c4f568
#
_entry.id   ffd5c02be7a8e450333a374d73c4f568
#
_cell.length_a   1.000
_cell.length_b   1.000
_cell.length_c   1.000
_cell.angle_alpha   90.00
_cell.angle_beta   90.00
_cell.angle_gamma   90.00
#
_symmetry.space_group_name_H-M   'P 1'
#
loop_
_entity.id
_entity.type
_entity.pdbx_description
1 polymer ?
#
loop_
_entity_poly.entity_id
_entity_poly.type
_entity_poly.pdbx_seq_one_letter_code
_entity_poly.pdbx_strand_id
1 'polypeptide(L)'
;MNRNPMALLAIGIAGIFFAGLVGIMFWVSADSARARTGPFDAKFSLVDDRGASVDQTLFKGRPSIVYFGYTHCPEVCPTTLFEVSGWLNKLGPEGEKLKAYFFTIDPARDMPDVMHAYVTSITDRITGITGTPEEMQKVTDGWMIHAARTYGDDSDYHMSHTTSLLLIGPDGRLKGMIPYGEDDELALKKIRDTLL
;
A
#
# COMPACT_ATOMS: atom_id res chain seq x y z
N MET A 1 -4.66 -68.46 -0.99
CA MET A 1 -5.07 -67.07 -0.63
C MET A 1 -5.74 -66.44 -1.85
N ASN A 2 -7.08 -66.46 -1.88
CA ASN A 2 -7.86 -65.98 -3.02
C ASN A 2 -7.91 -64.42 -2.97
N ARG A 3 -7.08 -63.73 -3.76
CA ARG A 3 -7.07 -62.28 -3.84
C ARG A 3 -8.26 -61.84 -4.70
N ASN A 4 -9.25 -61.26 -4.07
CA ASN A 4 -10.51 -60.82 -4.69
C ASN A 4 -10.20 -59.72 -5.72
N PRO A 5 -10.34 -59.91 -7.03
CA PRO A 5 -9.93 -58.93 -8.04
C PRO A 5 -10.72 -57.63 -7.94
N MET A 6 -11.97 -57.68 -7.44
CA MET A 6 -12.78 -56.50 -7.19
C MET A 6 -12.23 -55.63 -6.05
N ALA A 7 -11.64 -56.23 -5.01
CA ALA A 7 -11.02 -55.47 -3.92
C ALA A 7 -9.75 -54.74 -4.39
N LEU A 8 -8.94 -55.34 -5.25
CA LEU A 8 -7.77 -54.72 -5.85
C LEU A 8 -8.14 -53.56 -6.79
N LEU A 9 -9.22 -53.73 -7.56
CA LEU A 9 -9.73 -52.65 -8.42
C LEU A 9 -10.23 -51.44 -7.58
N ALA A 10 -10.98 -51.71 -6.49
CA ALA A 10 -11.49 -50.68 -5.60
C ALA A 10 -10.35 -49.90 -4.91
N ILE A 11 -9.29 -50.59 -4.47
CA ILE A 11 -8.10 -49.97 -3.88
C ILE A 11 -7.38 -49.08 -4.92
N GLY A 12 -7.26 -49.53 -6.17
CA GLY A 12 -6.65 -48.77 -7.25
C GLY A 12 -7.42 -47.48 -7.56
N ILE A 13 -8.76 -47.54 -7.65
CA ILE A 13 -9.62 -46.39 -7.88
C ILE A 13 -9.54 -45.41 -6.70
N ALA A 14 -9.58 -45.89 -5.45
CA ALA A 14 -9.45 -45.05 -4.27
C ALA A 14 -8.08 -44.34 -4.22
N GLY A 15 -7.00 -45.04 -4.62
CA GLY A 15 -5.65 -44.44 -4.72
C GLY A 15 -5.56 -43.31 -5.74
N ILE A 16 -6.19 -43.50 -6.92
CA ILE A 16 -6.23 -42.44 -7.96
C ILE A 16 -7.03 -41.24 -7.48
N PHE A 17 -8.19 -41.45 -6.84
CA PHE A 17 -8.98 -40.34 -6.26
C PHE A 17 -8.23 -39.58 -5.17
N PHE A 18 -7.54 -40.30 -4.28
CA PHE A 18 -6.74 -39.70 -3.23
C PHE A 18 -5.57 -38.88 -3.79
N ALA A 19 -4.84 -39.41 -4.77
CA ALA A 19 -3.77 -38.69 -5.45
C ALA A 19 -4.28 -37.44 -6.18
N GLY A 20 -5.45 -37.51 -6.81
CA GLY A 20 -6.13 -36.35 -7.42
C GLY A 20 -6.49 -35.28 -6.42
N LEU A 21 -7.06 -35.64 -5.26
CA LEU A 21 -7.40 -34.70 -4.19
C LEU A 21 -6.15 -34.03 -3.61
N VAL A 22 -5.07 -34.77 -3.37
CA VAL A 22 -3.79 -34.19 -2.88
C VAL A 22 -3.20 -33.26 -3.92
N GLY A 23 -3.26 -33.61 -5.22
CA GLY A 23 -2.82 -32.73 -6.31
C GLY A 23 -3.62 -31.44 -6.38
N ILE A 24 -4.93 -31.49 -6.24
CA ILE A 24 -5.81 -30.31 -6.20
C ILE A 24 -5.52 -29.46 -4.95
N MET A 25 -5.37 -30.08 -3.78
CA MET A 25 -5.00 -29.34 -2.56
C MET A 25 -3.65 -28.63 -2.70
N PHE A 26 -2.66 -29.30 -3.29
CA PHE A 26 -1.35 -28.70 -3.52
C PHE A 26 -1.43 -27.55 -4.54
N TRP A 27 -2.21 -27.72 -5.61
CA TRP A 27 -2.41 -26.69 -6.62
C TRP A 27 -3.14 -25.48 -6.05
N VAL A 28 -4.23 -25.69 -5.29
CA VAL A 28 -4.97 -24.62 -4.60
C VAL A 28 -4.10 -23.93 -3.56
N SER A 29 -3.25 -24.65 -2.81
CA SER A 29 -2.33 -24.07 -1.84
C SER A 29 -1.23 -23.26 -2.52
N ALA A 30 -0.71 -23.70 -3.66
CA ALA A 30 0.29 -22.98 -4.43
C ALA A 30 -0.28 -21.71 -5.08
N ASP A 31 -1.53 -21.78 -5.55
CA ASP A 31 -2.24 -20.62 -6.11
C ASP A 31 -2.62 -19.61 -5.02
N SER A 32 -3.03 -20.08 -3.83
CA SER A 32 -3.26 -19.26 -2.65
C SER A 32 -1.97 -18.60 -2.13
N ALA A 33 -0.81 -19.22 -2.31
CA ALA A 33 0.48 -18.62 -2.00
C ALA A 33 0.87 -17.53 -3.01
N ARG A 34 0.49 -17.69 -4.30
CA ARG A 34 0.62 -16.64 -5.33
C ARG A 34 -0.36 -15.48 -5.13
N ALA A 35 -1.60 -15.78 -4.74
CA ALA A 35 -2.62 -14.76 -4.39
C ALA A 35 -2.31 -14.00 -3.10
N ARG A 36 -1.26 -14.37 -2.36
CA ARG A 36 -0.73 -13.64 -1.20
C ARG A 36 0.26 -12.51 -1.56
N THR A 37 0.57 -12.32 -2.84
CA THR A 37 1.08 -11.05 -3.31
C THR A 37 -0.09 -10.08 -3.24
N GLY A 38 -0.12 -9.28 -2.18
CA GLY A 38 -1.17 -8.27 -1.99
C GLY A 38 -1.10 -7.22 -3.11
N PRO A 39 -2.12 -6.37 -3.25
CA PRO A 39 -2.13 -5.29 -4.23
C PRO A 39 -0.86 -4.41 -4.18
N PHE A 40 -0.16 -4.41 -3.04
CA PHE A 40 1.08 -3.66 -2.78
C PHE A 40 2.35 -4.29 -3.38
N ASP A 41 2.27 -5.42 -4.09
CA ASP A 41 3.39 -6.02 -4.83
C ASP A 41 3.43 -5.56 -6.31
N ALA A 42 2.57 -4.64 -6.72
CA ALA A 42 2.62 -4.05 -8.04
C ALA A 42 4.00 -3.41 -8.25
N LYS A 43 4.71 -3.87 -9.27
CA LYS A 43 5.99 -3.28 -9.64
C LYS A 43 5.74 -1.89 -10.22
N PHE A 44 6.48 -0.91 -9.71
CA PHE A 44 6.45 0.46 -10.20
C PHE A 44 7.87 1.02 -10.32
N SER A 45 8.03 2.06 -11.11
CA SER A 45 9.26 2.84 -11.23
C SER A 45 8.88 4.32 -11.12
N LEU A 46 9.11 4.88 -9.94
CA LEU A 46 8.76 6.26 -9.60
C LEU A 46 10.03 7.03 -9.19
N VAL A 47 9.86 8.26 -8.78
CA VAL A 47 10.92 9.09 -8.21
C VAL A 47 10.46 9.71 -6.89
N ASP A 48 11.39 9.93 -5.98
CA ASP A 48 11.11 10.71 -4.79
C ASP A 48 11.17 12.23 -5.08
N ASP A 49 10.83 13.02 -4.11
CA ASP A 49 10.83 14.49 -4.14
C ASP A 49 12.23 15.11 -4.31
N ARG A 50 13.28 14.29 -4.32
CA ARG A 50 14.68 14.70 -4.59
C ARG A 50 15.19 14.17 -5.92
N GLY A 51 14.32 13.48 -6.70
CA GLY A 51 14.64 12.92 -8.00
C GLY A 51 15.34 11.55 -7.96
N ALA A 52 15.47 10.93 -6.80
CA ALA A 52 16.02 9.57 -6.71
C ALA A 52 14.97 8.54 -7.15
N SER A 53 15.40 7.53 -7.92
CA SER A 53 14.52 6.45 -8.36
C SER A 53 14.07 5.59 -7.20
N VAL A 54 12.78 5.29 -7.14
CA VAL A 54 12.16 4.42 -6.14
C VAL A 54 11.28 3.36 -6.79
N ASP A 55 11.23 2.19 -6.19
CA ASP A 55 10.40 1.07 -6.62
C ASP A 55 9.69 0.40 -5.43
N GLN A 56 9.04 -0.72 -5.65
CA GLN A 56 8.31 -1.47 -4.62
C GLN A 56 9.19 -1.93 -3.43
N THR A 57 10.50 -1.90 -3.54
CA THR A 57 11.40 -2.21 -2.42
C THR A 57 11.41 -1.12 -1.35
N LEU A 58 10.85 0.06 -1.65
CA LEU A 58 10.65 1.19 -0.73
C LEU A 58 10.00 0.75 0.61
N PHE A 59 9.12 -0.25 0.55
CA PHE A 59 8.35 -0.74 1.70
C PHE A 59 8.99 -1.92 2.44
N LYS A 60 10.20 -2.35 2.04
CA LYS A 60 10.86 -3.49 2.68
C LYS A 60 11.78 -3.07 3.83
N GLY A 61 11.75 -3.87 4.90
CA GLY A 61 12.66 -3.75 6.03
C GLY A 61 12.29 -2.68 7.06
N ARG A 62 11.35 -1.77 6.75
CA ARG A 62 10.88 -0.75 7.70
C ARG A 62 9.38 -0.53 7.56
N PRO A 63 8.64 -0.45 8.68
CA PRO A 63 7.24 -0.10 8.64
C PRO A 63 7.04 1.31 8.07
N SER A 64 5.93 1.52 7.39
CA SER A 64 5.68 2.78 6.67
C SER A 64 4.23 3.24 6.81
N ILE A 65 4.06 4.55 6.83
CA ILE A 65 2.77 5.23 6.66
C ILE A 65 2.74 5.76 5.23
N VAL A 66 1.69 5.46 4.49
CA VAL A 66 1.52 5.90 3.09
C VAL A 66 0.22 6.67 2.96
N TYR A 67 0.31 7.85 2.39
CA TYR A 67 -0.83 8.69 2.07
C TYR A 67 -0.85 9.03 0.59
N PHE A 68 -2.03 8.92 -0.04
CA PHE A 68 -2.26 9.34 -1.41
C PHE A 68 -3.01 10.67 -1.41
N GLY A 69 -2.49 11.64 -2.16
CA GLY A 69 -3.08 12.96 -2.23
C GLY A 69 -2.45 13.79 -3.34
N TYR A 70 -2.60 15.11 -3.29
CA TYR A 70 -2.03 16.04 -4.28
C TYR A 70 -1.75 17.40 -3.64
N THR A 71 -0.76 18.14 -4.19
CA THR A 71 -0.30 19.40 -3.58
C THR A 71 -1.33 20.52 -3.64
N HIS A 72 -2.22 20.50 -4.65
CA HIS A 72 -3.28 21.49 -4.82
C HIS A 72 -4.55 21.17 -4.01
N CYS A 73 -4.50 20.21 -3.09
CA CYS A 73 -5.60 19.94 -2.16
C CYS A 73 -5.68 21.04 -1.12
N PRO A 74 -6.83 21.76 -0.99
CA PRO A 74 -6.88 22.97 -0.16
C PRO A 74 -6.89 22.69 1.34
N GLU A 75 -7.35 21.53 1.81
CA GLU A 75 -7.62 21.29 3.22
C GLU A 75 -7.21 19.90 3.71
N VAL A 76 -7.76 18.85 3.15
CA VAL A 76 -7.63 17.47 3.68
C VAL A 76 -6.17 16.98 3.65
N CYS A 77 -5.44 17.22 2.56
CA CYS A 77 -4.07 16.72 2.43
C CYS A 77 -3.10 17.42 3.39
N PRO A 78 -3.03 18.76 3.48
CA PRO A 78 -2.13 19.40 4.43
C PRO A 78 -2.49 19.07 5.87
N THR A 79 -3.78 18.98 6.24
CA THR A 79 -4.22 18.59 7.58
C THR A 79 -3.74 17.17 7.92
N THR A 80 -3.95 16.20 7.03
CA THR A 80 -3.51 14.82 7.24
C THR A 80 -1.99 14.70 7.39
N LEU A 81 -1.22 15.39 6.56
CA LEU A 81 0.25 15.35 6.67
C LEU A 81 0.75 16.03 7.95
N PHE A 82 0.07 17.08 8.42
CA PHE A 82 0.36 17.70 9.70
C PHE A 82 0.07 16.75 10.87
N GLU A 83 -1.05 16.02 10.84
CA GLU A 83 -1.38 14.99 11.83
C GLU A 83 -0.32 13.87 11.84
N VAL A 84 0.09 13.36 10.67
CA VAL A 84 1.17 12.37 10.56
C VAL A 84 2.47 12.88 11.20
N SER A 85 2.85 14.12 10.91
CA SER A 85 4.03 14.76 11.54
C SER A 85 3.90 14.81 13.06
N GLY A 86 2.73 15.18 13.57
CA GLY A 86 2.41 15.18 15.00
C GLY A 86 2.54 13.80 15.64
N TRP A 87 2.01 12.76 15.00
CA TRP A 87 2.11 11.38 15.50
C TRP A 87 3.55 10.86 15.50
N LEU A 88 4.33 11.14 14.44
CA LEU A 88 5.75 10.78 14.39
C LEU A 88 6.54 11.43 15.53
N ASN A 89 6.20 12.66 15.89
CA ASN A 89 6.82 13.38 17.03
C ASN A 89 6.36 12.80 18.38
N LYS A 90 5.06 12.50 18.54
CA LYS A 90 4.51 11.89 19.77
C LYS A 90 5.08 10.50 20.04
N LEU A 91 5.44 9.75 18.99
CA LEU A 91 6.06 8.43 19.09
C LEU A 91 7.54 8.49 19.52
N GLY A 92 8.20 9.64 19.40
CA GLY A 92 9.59 9.80 19.78
C GLY A 92 10.53 8.78 19.10
N PRO A 93 11.35 8.03 19.87
CA PRO A 93 12.27 7.03 19.29
C PRO A 93 11.59 5.91 18.50
N GLU A 94 10.33 5.57 18.82
CA GLU A 94 9.56 4.60 18.02
C GLU A 94 9.23 5.17 16.64
N GLY A 95 8.91 6.46 16.56
CA GLY A 95 8.65 7.16 15.31
C GLY A 95 9.85 7.18 14.36
N GLU A 96 11.09 7.10 14.87
CA GLU A 96 12.30 7.02 14.04
C GLU A 96 12.40 5.71 13.24
N LYS A 97 11.70 4.66 13.67
CA LYS A 97 11.63 3.38 12.97
C LYS A 97 10.70 3.42 11.76
N LEU A 98 9.77 4.39 11.73
CA LEU A 98 8.78 4.56 10.66
C LEU A 98 9.33 5.39 9.51
N LYS A 99 8.86 5.06 8.31
CA LYS A 99 8.92 5.94 7.14
C LYS A 99 7.53 6.49 6.86
N ALA A 100 7.47 7.72 6.37
CA ALA A 100 6.22 8.31 5.92
C ALA A 100 6.38 8.78 4.47
N TYR A 101 5.42 8.40 3.64
CA TYR A 101 5.43 8.67 2.20
C TYR A 101 4.14 9.35 1.78
N PHE A 102 4.27 10.39 0.97
CA PHE A 102 3.18 11.09 0.32
C PHE A 102 3.24 10.82 -1.18
N PHE A 103 2.36 9.96 -1.68
CA PHE A 103 2.24 9.61 -3.09
C PHE A 103 1.28 10.58 -3.77
N THR A 104 1.74 11.24 -4.83
CA THR A 104 0.80 12.07 -5.58
C THR A 104 -0.18 11.25 -6.39
N ILE A 105 -1.39 11.75 -6.55
CA ILE A 105 -2.40 11.27 -7.50
C ILE A 105 -2.54 12.21 -8.71
N ASP A 106 -1.76 13.29 -8.73
CA ASP A 106 -1.77 14.30 -9.78
C ASP A 106 -0.35 14.61 -10.29
N PRO A 107 0.35 13.61 -10.84
CA PRO A 107 1.73 13.76 -11.26
C PRO A 107 1.94 14.79 -12.36
N ALA A 108 0.86 15.23 -13.03
CA ALA A 108 0.95 16.29 -14.04
C ALA A 108 1.29 17.67 -13.44
N ARG A 109 0.84 17.95 -12.19
CA ARG A 109 1.12 19.18 -11.46
C ARG A 109 2.18 18.98 -10.38
N ASP A 110 2.29 17.80 -9.84
CA ASP A 110 3.13 17.47 -8.69
C ASP A 110 4.48 16.91 -9.11
N MET A 111 5.29 17.75 -9.76
CA MET A 111 6.68 17.44 -10.11
C MET A 111 7.56 17.28 -8.85
N PRO A 112 8.75 16.66 -8.92
CA PRO A 112 9.58 16.41 -7.74
C PRO A 112 9.87 17.66 -6.89
N ASP A 113 10.20 18.77 -7.51
CA ASP A 113 10.47 20.04 -6.84
C ASP A 113 9.24 20.64 -6.15
N VAL A 114 8.06 20.52 -6.78
CA VAL A 114 6.77 20.91 -6.19
C VAL A 114 6.45 20.04 -4.98
N MET A 115 6.61 18.73 -5.11
CA MET A 115 6.44 17.77 -4.01
C MET A 115 7.38 18.06 -2.86
N HIS A 116 8.66 18.34 -3.16
CA HIS A 116 9.66 18.68 -2.14
C HIS A 116 9.29 19.93 -1.38
N ALA A 117 8.98 21.02 -2.08
CA ALA A 117 8.54 22.26 -1.46
C ALA A 117 7.30 22.05 -0.57
N TYR A 118 6.35 21.26 -1.04
CA TYR A 118 5.10 20.98 -0.33
C TYR A 118 5.34 20.18 0.96
N VAL A 119 5.99 19.01 0.89
CA VAL A 119 6.19 18.18 2.09
C VAL A 119 7.11 18.84 3.10
N THR A 120 8.17 19.55 2.67
CA THR A 120 9.10 20.24 3.57
C THR A 120 8.50 21.47 4.21
N SER A 121 7.45 22.08 3.64
CA SER A 121 6.69 23.15 4.30
C SER A 121 5.95 22.65 5.54
N ILE A 122 5.70 21.35 5.65
CA ILE A 122 5.00 20.71 6.77
C ILE A 122 6.02 20.04 7.70
N THR A 123 6.90 19.17 7.14
CA THR A 123 7.92 18.43 7.90
C THR A 123 8.96 17.82 6.96
N ASP A 124 10.18 17.62 7.47
CA ASP A 124 11.26 16.88 6.80
C ASP A 124 11.16 15.35 6.98
N ARG A 125 10.16 14.88 7.74
CA ARG A 125 9.93 13.46 8.06
C ARG A 125 9.11 12.72 7.02
N ILE A 126 8.51 13.40 6.06
CA ILE A 126 7.69 12.83 4.99
C ILE A 126 8.44 12.98 3.67
N THR A 127 8.49 11.90 2.89
CA THR A 127 9.07 11.90 1.55
C THR A 127 7.95 11.92 0.52
N GLY A 128 8.00 12.88 -0.40
CA GLY A 128 7.09 12.94 -1.55
C GLY A 128 7.47 11.90 -2.60
N ILE A 129 6.48 11.26 -3.22
CA ILE A 129 6.68 10.29 -4.30
C ILE A 129 5.82 10.69 -5.50
N THR A 130 6.46 10.80 -6.65
CA THR A 130 5.83 11.17 -7.92
C THR A 130 6.43 10.37 -9.07
N GLY A 131 5.95 10.60 -10.30
CA GLY A 131 6.45 9.93 -11.49
C GLY A 131 5.64 10.25 -12.71
N THR A 132 5.70 9.42 -13.75
CA THR A 132 4.82 9.61 -14.90
C THR A 132 3.38 9.27 -14.58
N PRO A 133 2.39 9.88 -15.26
CA PRO A 133 0.99 9.54 -15.07
C PRO A 133 0.71 8.04 -15.19
N GLU A 134 1.37 7.36 -16.14
CA GLU A 134 1.20 5.93 -16.40
C GLU A 134 1.71 5.07 -15.22
N GLU A 135 2.86 5.42 -14.63
CA GLU A 135 3.42 4.70 -13.48
C GLU A 135 2.60 4.96 -12.22
N MET A 136 2.14 6.19 -12.00
CA MET A 136 1.24 6.52 -10.89
C MET A 136 -0.11 5.80 -11.00
N GLN A 137 -0.67 5.71 -12.23
CA GLN A 137 -1.90 4.96 -12.46
C GLN A 137 -1.74 3.48 -12.10
N LYS A 138 -0.61 2.83 -12.46
CA LYS A 138 -0.34 1.44 -12.05
C LYS A 138 -0.36 1.26 -10.53
N VAL A 139 0.20 2.22 -9.79
CA VAL A 139 0.21 2.18 -8.33
C VAL A 139 -1.19 2.37 -7.77
N THR A 140 -1.93 3.38 -8.20
CA THR A 140 -3.28 3.64 -7.71
C THR A 140 -4.22 2.48 -8.02
N ASP A 141 -4.16 1.90 -9.22
CA ASP A 141 -4.96 0.74 -9.60
C ASP A 141 -4.56 -0.50 -8.78
N GLY A 142 -3.26 -0.78 -8.70
CA GLY A 142 -2.73 -1.93 -7.96
C GLY A 142 -3.03 -1.86 -6.46
N TRP A 143 -3.16 -0.66 -5.91
CA TRP A 143 -3.44 -0.43 -4.49
C TRP A 143 -4.91 -0.13 -4.22
N MET A 144 -5.75 -0.20 -5.25
CA MET A 144 -7.20 0.10 -5.18
C MET A 144 -7.47 1.49 -4.61
N ILE A 145 -6.61 2.47 -4.94
CA ILE A 145 -6.78 3.86 -4.56
C ILE A 145 -7.71 4.53 -5.57
N HIS A 146 -8.81 5.05 -5.09
CA HIS A 146 -9.64 5.92 -5.92
C HIS A 146 -8.89 7.22 -6.20
N ALA A 147 -8.81 7.63 -7.46
CA ALA A 147 -8.26 8.91 -7.90
C ALA A 147 -8.98 9.34 -9.18
N ALA A 148 -9.70 10.45 -9.15
CA ALA A 148 -10.45 10.96 -10.29
C ALA A 148 -10.43 12.49 -10.31
N ARG A 149 -10.32 13.07 -11.51
CA ARG A 149 -10.47 14.52 -11.70
C ARG A 149 -11.93 14.91 -11.57
N THR A 150 -12.17 15.99 -10.85
CA THR A 150 -13.45 16.66 -10.74
C THR A 150 -13.30 18.10 -11.21
N TYR A 151 -14.22 18.59 -12.03
CA TYR A 151 -14.20 19.95 -12.56
C TYR A 151 -15.22 20.78 -11.80
N GLY A 152 -14.78 21.93 -11.27
CA GLY A 152 -15.64 22.95 -10.69
C GLY A 152 -16.10 23.97 -11.72
N ASP A 153 -16.69 25.06 -11.25
CA ASP A 153 -17.14 26.20 -12.09
C ASP A 153 -15.95 27.08 -12.54
N ASP A 154 -14.79 26.93 -11.92
CA ASP A 154 -13.53 27.54 -12.27
C ASP A 154 -12.74 26.68 -13.30
N SER A 155 -11.85 27.28 -14.04
CA SER A 155 -11.06 26.63 -15.09
C SER A 155 -10.04 25.61 -14.55
N ASP A 156 -9.96 25.42 -13.24
CA ASP A 156 -9.06 24.46 -12.58
C ASP A 156 -9.82 23.19 -12.17
N TYR A 157 -9.07 22.09 -11.98
CA TYR A 157 -9.64 20.82 -11.54
C TYR A 157 -9.18 20.46 -10.13
N HIS A 158 -10.03 19.78 -9.41
CA HIS A 158 -9.73 19.11 -8.15
C HIS A 158 -9.62 17.59 -8.37
N MET A 159 -9.06 16.89 -7.38
CA MET A 159 -9.00 15.44 -7.38
C MET A 159 -9.89 14.89 -6.26
N SER A 160 -10.81 13.99 -6.64
CA SER A 160 -11.49 13.11 -5.68
C SER A 160 -10.62 11.88 -5.45
N HIS A 161 -10.33 11.54 -4.20
CA HIS A 161 -9.43 10.42 -3.91
C HIS A 161 -9.72 9.74 -2.57
N THR A 162 -9.13 8.55 -2.39
CA THR A 162 -9.07 7.86 -1.09
C THR A 162 -8.28 8.70 -0.10
N THR A 163 -8.87 9.03 1.05
CA THR A 163 -8.28 9.91 2.09
C THR A 163 -7.70 9.16 3.28
N SER A 164 -7.80 7.83 3.31
CA SER A 164 -7.23 7.03 4.39
C SER A 164 -5.71 6.87 4.24
N LEU A 165 -5.01 6.93 5.37
CA LEU A 165 -3.61 6.52 5.46
C LEU A 165 -3.51 5.00 5.46
N LEU A 166 -2.50 4.46 4.79
CA LEU A 166 -2.20 3.03 4.78
C LEU A 166 -1.01 2.75 5.69
N LEU A 167 -1.11 1.71 6.51
CA LEU A 167 -0.06 1.24 7.39
C LEU A 167 0.56 -0.01 6.79
N ILE A 168 1.83 0.09 6.39
CA ILE A 168 2.57 -1.00 5.74
C ILE A 168 3.62 -1.53 6.71
N GLY A 169 3.62 -2.83 6.92
CA GLY A 169 4.60 -3.50 7.77
C GLY A 169 5.99 -3.61 7.12
N PRO A 170 7.02 -4.01 7.88
CA PRO A 170 8.38 -4.18 7.36
C PRO A 170 8.50 -5.30 6.32
N ASP A 171 7.48 -6.15 6.21
CA ASP A 171 7.32 -7.19 5.19
C ASP A 171 6.72 -6.65 3.87
N GLY A 172 6.42 -5.35 3.79
CA GLY A 172 5.78 -4.70 2.65
C GLY A 172 4.28 -4.96 2.54
N ARG A 173 3.63 -5.52 3.58
CA ARG A 173 2.20 -5.85 3.56
C ARG A 173 1.37 -4.82 4.29
N LEU A 174 0.15 -4.61 3.82
CA LEU A 174 -0.84 -3.79 4.52
C LEU A 174 -1.16 -4.42 5.89
N LYS A 175 -0.99 -3.65 6.95
CA LYS A 175 -1.32 -4.02 8.33
C LYS A 175 -2.61 -3.36 8.80
N GLY A 176 -2.95 -2.19 8.26
CA GLY A 176 -4.14 -1.46 8.65
C GLY A 176 -4.30 -0.16 7.90
N MET A 177 -5.35 0.57 8.25
CA MET A 177 -5.64 1.91 7.70
C MET A 177 -6.08 2.85 8.82
N ILE A 178 -5.79 4.14 8.65
CA ILE A 178 -6.27 5.23 9.49
C ILE A 178 -7.19 6.07 8.62
N PRO A 179 -8.52 6.09 8.85
CA PRO A 179 -9.43 6.98 8.15
C PRO A 179 -9.13 8.46 8.46
N TYR A 180 -9.47 9.35 7.55
CA TYR A 180 -9.43 10.78 7.82
C TYR A 180 -10.33 11.14 9.01
N GLY A 181 -9.81 11.94 9.94
CA GLY A 181 -10.53 12.35 11.16
C GLY A 181 -10.62 11.28 12.24
N GLU A 182 -9.78 10.24 12.20
CA GLU A 182 -9.70 9.28 13.29
C GLU A 182 -9.11 9.91 14.56
N ASP A 183 -9.56 9.43 15.71
CA ASP A 183 -9.03 9.85 17.01
C ASP A 183 -7.51 9.58 17.12
N ASP A 184 -6.77 10.56 17.67
CA ASP A 184 -5.31 10.50 17.81
C ASP A 184 -4.80 9.28 18.57
N GLU A 185 -5.47 8.88 19.66
CA GLU A 185 -5.04 7.75 20.48
C GLU A 185 -5.21 6.43 19.72
N LEU A 186 -6.31 6.32 18.95
CA LEU A 186 -6.55 5.15 18.12
C LEU A 186 -5.58 5.09 16.95
N ALA A 187 -5.29 6.22 16.30
CA ALA A 187 -4.30 6.32 15.25
C ALA A 187 -2.90 5.92 15.75
N LEU A 188 -2.46 6.47 16.88
CA LEU A 188 -1.18 6.11 17.51
C LEU A 188 -1.10 4.64 17.89
N LYS A 189 -2.20 4.05 18.39
CA LYS A 189 -2.26 2.61 18.67
C LYS A 189 -2.05 1.79 17.42
N LYS A 190 -2.77 2.08 16.34
CA LYS A 190 -2.63 1.38 15.04
C LYS A 190 -1.20 1.50 14.48
N ILE A 191 -0.58 2.68 14.60
CA ILE A 191 0.80 2.88 14.17
C ILE A 191 1.75 2.01 15.00
N ARG A 192 1.61 1.97 16.32
CA ARG A 192 2.43 1.08 17.18
C ARG A 192 2.25 -0.40 16.83
N ASP A 193 1.02 -0.84 16.57
CA ASP A 193 0.74 -2.22 16.16
C ASP A 193 1.43 -2.58 14.82
N THR A 194 1.77 -1.58 14.00
CA THR A 194 2.50 -1.76 12.73
C THR A 194 4.02 -1.92 12.94
N LEU A 195 4.54 -1.49 14.09
CA LEU A 195 5.96 -1.62 14.45
C LEU A 195 6.35 -3.03 14.87
N LEU A 196 5.36 -3.88 15.21
CA LEU A 196 5.53 -5.26 15.67
C LEU A 196 5.55 -6.24 14.49
#